data_0f9a272bdd21501013a233f093429314
#
_entry.id   0f9a272bdd21501013a233f093429314
#
_cell.length_a   1.000
_cell.length_b   1.000
_cell.length_c   1.000
_cell.angle_alpha   90.00
_cell.angle_beta   90.00
_cell.angle_gamma   90.00
#
_symmetry.space_group_name_H-M   'P 1'
#
loop_
_entity.id
_entity.type
_entity.pdbx_description
1 polymer ?
#
loop_
_entity_poly.entity_id
_entity_poly.type
_entity_poly.pdbx_seq_one_letter_code
_entity_poly.pdbx_strand_id
1 'polypeptide(L)'
;MTTPGAAEAPSSPHDPLPEALGLARGAADASLGLKLLGGLAVRVLCPDFPPRLRRDQDIDFACVAKQRKKVADYLAGAGCEPDRRFNNLNGDRQMYFTAPSGRPIDVMVDRLSMCHVLDFRPSFDRQPFTIDAVDVLLSKLQIVELNEKDLRDIVHLLAGLPLGGGSQASIDTDRFSKVLGADWGWWRTVTGNLAKMEELLGERRTLIPDDRRYEPVAQAARLLEIAVETPKSMKWKLRANVGERVRWYELPEEVAH
;
A
#
# COMPACT_ATOMS: atom_id res chain seq x y z
N MET A 1 4.71 -13.39 -36.18
CA MET A 1 4.51 -11.94 -35.98
C MET A 1 4.83 -11.67 -34.50
N THR A 2 6.04 -11.22 -34.25
CA THR A 2 6.57 -10.89 -32.93
C THR A 2 6.09 -9.49 -32.58
N THR A 3 5.34 -9.36 -31.51
CA THR A 3 4.93 -8.06 -30.91
C THR A 3 6.19 -7.30 -30.48
N PRO A 4 6.35 -6.02 -30.84
CA PRO A 4 7.47 -5.23 -30.36
C PRO A 4 7.31 -5.03 -28.85
N GLY A 5 8.34 -5.39 -28.07
CA GLY A 5 8.41 -5.09 -26.67
C GLY A 5 8.27 -3.58 -26.44
N ALA A 6 7.42 -3.21 -25.49
CA ALA A 6 7.33 -1.84 -25.01
C ALA A 6 8.73 -1.41 -24.54
N ALA A 7 9.30 -0.41 -25.18
CA ALA A 7 10.57 0.19 -24.80
C ALA A 7 10.37 0.81 -23.39
N GLU A 8 11.11 0.32 -22.40
CA GLU A 8 11.19 0.98 -21.09
C GLU A 8 11.65 2.43 -21.30
N ALA A 9 10.83 3.38 -20.85
CA ALA A 9 11.21 4.79 -20.88
C ALA A 9 12.50 4.98 -20.05
N PRO A 10 13.45 5.83 -20.48
CA PRO A 10 14.70 6.04 -19.77
C PRO A 10 14.42 6.53 -18.35
N SER A 11 14.87 5.78 -17.35
CA SER A 11 14.70 6.12 -15.94
C SER A 11 15.43 7.44 -15.63
N SER A 12 14.74 8.40 -15.02
CA SER A 12 15.38 9.57 -14.42
C SER A 12 16.39 9.10 -13.36
N PRO A 13 17.60 9.69 -13.24
CA PRO A 13 18.57 9.33 -12.21
C PRO A 13 18.04 9.51 -10.78
N HIS A 14 16.85 10.04 -10.61
CA HIS A 14 16.15 10.24 -9.33
C HIS A 14 14.96 9.32 -9.14
N ASP A 15 14.65 8.44 -10.08
CA ASP A 15 13.52 7.52 -9.96
C ASP A 15 13.92 6.28 -9.11
N PRO A 16 13.28 6.05 -7.94
CA PRO A 16 13.59 4.89 -7.10
C PRO A 16 13.01 3.58 -7.62
N LEU A 17 12.05 3.61 -8.55
CA LEU A 17 11.32 2.40 -8.97
C LEU A 17 12.20 1.33 -9.60
N PRO A 18 13.16 1.64 -10.49
CA PRO A 18 14.04 0.60 -11.08
C PRO A 18 14.85 -0.14 -10.02
N GLU A 19 15.43 0.58 -9.04
CA GLU A 19 16.19 0.00 -7.93
C GLU A 19 15.29 -0.86 -7.05
N ALA A 20 14.15 -0.32 -6.60
CA ALA A 20 13.20 -1.01 -5.75
C ALA A 20 12.63 -2.28 -6.41
N LEU A 21 12.25 -2.17 -7.69
CA LEU A 21 11.73 -3.32 -8.44
C LEU A 21 12.83 -4.35 -8.73
N GLY A 22 14.07 -3.93 -8.93
CA GLY A 22 15.23 -4.82 -9.05
C GLY A 22 15.43 -5.65 -7.77
N LEU A 23 15.36 -5.02 -6.60
CA LEU A 23 15.43 -5.71 -5.30
C LEU A 23 14.25 -6.69 -5.11
N ALA A 24 13.02 -6.29 -5.46
CA ALA A 24 11.86 -7.18 -5.34
C ALA A 24 11.95 -8.40 -6.29
N ARG A 25 12.39 -8.20 -7.54
CA ARG A 25 12.59 -9.27 -8.53
C ARG A 25 13.68 -10.24 -8.08
N GLY A 26 14.85 -9.75 -7.70
CA GLY A 26 15.94 -10.59 -7.22
C GLY A 26 15.57 -11.38 -5.95
N ALA A 27 14.77 -10.81 -5.05
CA ALA A 27 14.23 -11.53 -3.91
C ALA A 27 13.27 -12.66 -4.37
N ALA A 28 12.39 -12.38 -5.33
CA ALA A 28 11.48 -13.39 -5.89
C ALA A 28 12.25 -14.53 -6.56
N ASP A 29 13.31 -14.24 -7.33
CA ASP A 29 14.19 -15.24 -7.95
C ASP A 29 14.88 -16.12 -6.88
N ALA A 30 15.18 -15.55 -5.71
CA ALA A 30 15.69 -16.27 -4.54
C ALA A 30 14.58 -16.95 -3.69
N SER A 31 13.33 -16.97 -4.18
CA SER A 31 12.16 -17.51 -3.46
C SER A 31 11.89 -16.81 -2.13
N LEU A 32 12.21 -15.53 -2.04
CA LEU A 32 11.96 -14.69 -0.87
C LEU A 32 10.77 -13.74 -1.14
N GLY A 33 9.93 -13.59 -0.13
CA GLY A 33 8.82 -12.65 -0.15
C GLY A 33 9.27 -11.26 0.30
N LEU A 34 9.77 -10.46 -0.64
CA LEU A 34 10.02 -9.02 -0.48
C LEU A 34 9.13 -8.29 -1.46
N LYS A 35 8.10 -7.60 -0.96
CA LYS A 35 7.04 -7.00 -1.77
C LYS A 35 7.05 -5.48 -1.59
N LEU A 36 6.92 -4.74 -2.68
CA LEU A 36 6.75 -3.29 -2.62
C LEU A 36 5.45 -2.90 -1.91
N LEU A 37 5.52 -1.81 -1.18
CA LEU A 37 4.45 -1.14 -0.45
C LEU A 37 4.41 0.34 -0.87
N GLY A 38 3.43 1.09 -0.38
CA GLY A 38 3.38 2.54 -0.56
C GLY A 38 3.23 3.01 -2.01
N GLY A 39 3.75 4.19 -2.33
CA GLY A 39 3.60 4.82 -3.64
C GLY A 39 4.29 4.07 -4.79
N LEU A 40 5.36 3.31 -4.50
CA LEU A 40 6.02 2.49 -5.52
C LEU A 40 5.18 1.28 -5.92
N ALA A 41 4.46 0.68 -4.95
CA ALA A 41 3.49 -0.37 -5.26
C ALA A 41 2.36 0.15 -6.16
N VAL A 42 1.85 1.36 -5.91
CA VAL A 42 0.84 2.01 -6.78
C VAL A 42 1.36 2.15 -8.21
N ARG A 43 2.62 2.58 -8.38
CA ARG A 43 3.23 2.71 -9.71
C ARG A 43 3.39 1.39 -10.46
N VAL A 44 3.67 0.30 -9.74
CA VAL A 44 3.75 -1.04 -10.35
C VAL A 44 2.37 -1.55 -10.75
N LEU A 45 1.35 -1.28 -9.93
CA LEU A 45 -0.03 -1.70 -10.18
C LEU A 45 -0.74 -0.86 -11.25
N CYS A 46 -0.35 0.41 -11.40
CA CYS A 46 -0.93 1.38 -12.31
C CYS A 46 0.17 2.08 -13.14
N PRO A 47 0.90 1.34 -14.00
CA PRO A 47 2.08 1.85 -14.70
C PRO A 47 1.76 2.93 -15.75
N ASP A 48 0.52 2.96 -16.22
CA ASP A 48 0.06 3.89 -17.28
C ASP A 48 -0.11 5.33 -16.75
N PHE A 49 -0.11 5.53 -15.44
CA PHE A 49 -0.37 6.84 -14.84
C PHE A 49 0.92 7.59 -14.49
N PRO A 50 0.91 8.95 -14.61
CA PRO A 50 2.10 9.75 -14.40
C PRO A 50 2.65 9.58 -12.97
N PRO A 51 3.94 9.25 -12.81
CA PRO A 51 4.54 9.08 -11.50
C PRO A 51 4.73 10.42 -10.79
N ARG A 52 4.62 10.41 -9.47
CA ARG A 52 5.11 11.50 -8.64
C ARG A 52 6.57 11.25 -8.30
N LEU A 53 7.48 11.92 -8.98
CA LEU A 53 8.91 11.82 -8.71
C LEU A 53 9.32 12.80 -7.60
N ARG A 54 10.03 12.29 -6.60
CA ARG A 54 10.66 13.08 -5.53
C ARG A 54 12.10 12.62 -5.33
N ARG A 55 13.00 13.56 -5.04
CA ARG A 55 14.41 13.26 -4.76
C ARG A 55 14.59 12.42 -3.49
N ASP A 56 13.74 12.66 -2.50
CA ASP A 56 13.75 12.11 -1.15
C ASP A 56 12.70 10.99 -0.95
N GLN A 57 12.30 10.30 -2.02
CA GLN A 57 11.33 9.22 -1.91
C GLN A 57 11.98 7.97 -1.34
N ASP A 58 11.45 7.48 -0.23
CA ASP A 58 11.84 6.24 0.41
C ASP A 58 11.37 5.01 -0.39
N ILE A 59 11.97 3.87 -0.12
CA ILE A 59 11.56 2.58 -0.68
C ILE A 59 10.89 1.78 0.43
N ASP A 60 9.59 1.58 0.29
CA ASP A 60 8.79 0.81 1.25
C ASP A 60 8.62 -0.63 0.78
N PHE A 61 8.99 -1.60 1.63
CA PHE A 61 8.77 -3.02 1.42
C PHE A 61 7.95 -3.65 2.53
N ALA A 62 7.42 -4.82 2.22
CA ALA A 62 6.80 -5.74 3.16
C ALA A 62 7.46 -7.11 3.05
N CYS A 63 7.58 -7.82 4.15
CA CYS A 63 7.95 -9.23 4.20
C CYS A 63 7.15 -9.98 5.27
N VAL A 64 7.24 -11.31 5.28
CA VAL A 64 6.64 -12.12 6.35
C VAL A 64 7.69 -12.53 7.38
N ALA A 65 7.30 -12.56 8.66
CA ALA A 65 8.21 -12.83 9.78
C ALA A 65 9.04 -14.11 9.61
N LYS A 66 8.44 -15.16 9.04
CA LYS A 66 9.14 -16.43 8.78
C LYS A 66 10.34 -16.32 7.83
N GLN A 67 10.38 -15.27 6.97
CA GLN A 67 11.43 -15.04 5.99
C GLN A 67 12.33 -13.83 6.33
N ARG A 68 12.00 -13.05 7.37
CA ARG A 68 12.64 -11.76 7.66
C ARG A 68 14.17 -11.83 7.71
N LYS A 69 14.74 -12.86 8.35
CA LYS A 69 16.19 -13.02 8.44
C LYS A 69 16.81 -13.23 7.07
N LYS A 70 16.23 -14.11 6.25
CA LYS A 70 16.69 -14.35 4.88
C LYS A 70 16.55 -13.11 4.00
N VAL A 71 15.48 -12.33 4.18
CA VAL A 71 15.29 -11.04 3.49
C VAL A 71 16.34 -10.04 3.92
N ALA A 72 16.67 -9.96 5.22
CA ALA A 72 17.74 -9.09 5.70
C ALA A 72 19.11 -9.48 5.13
N ASP A 73 19.45 -10.77 5.12
CA ASP A 73 20.68 -11.29 4.55
C ASP A 73 20.74 -11.02 3.02
N TYR A 74 19.62 -11.17 2.32
CA TYR A 74 19.50 -10.85 0.89
C TYR A 74 19.74 -9.38 0.61
N LEU A 75 19.08 -8.47 1.33
CA LEU A 75 19.25 -7.02 1.15
C LEU A 75 20.71 -6.60 1.43
N ALA A 76 21.30 -7.12 2.49
CA ALA A 76 22.72 -6.85 2.77
C ALA A 76 23.63 -7.39 1.65
N GLY A 77 23.37 -8.58 1.11
CA GLY A 77 24.09 -9.16 -0.04
C GLY A 77 23.89 -8.38 -1.34
N ALA A 78 22.76 -7.68 -1.49
CA ALA A 78 22.46 -6.78 -2.60
C ALA A 78 23.10 -5.37 -2.43
N GLY A 79 23.88 -5.16 -1.38
CA GLY A 79 24.58 -3.90 -1.12
C GLY A 79 23.78 -2.88 -0.32
N CYS A 80 22.63 -3.27 0.24
CA CYS A 80 21.87 -2.41 1.16
C CYS A 80 22.51 -2.44 2.55
N GLU A 81 22.77 -1.28 3.12
CA GLU A 81 23.39 -1.15 4.45
C GLU A 81 22.33 -1.21 5.56
N PRO A 82 22.37 -2.22 6.48
CA PRO A 82 21.37 -2.31 7.55
C PRO A 82 21.64 -1.32 8.67
N ASP A 83 20.61 -0.65 9.19
CA ASP A 83 20.67 -0.03 10.50
C ASP A 83 20.61 -1.12 11.58
N ARG A 84 21.80 -1.56 12.02
CA ARG A 84 21.92 -2.66 12.98
C ARG A 84 21.27 -2.35 14.31
N ARG A 85 21.33 -1.09 14.78
CA ARG A 85 20.77 -0.69 16.06
C ARG A 85 19.26 -0.74 16.00
N PHE A 86 18.67 -0.12 14.98
CA PHE A 86 17.24 -0.13 14.76
C PHE A 86 16.73 -1.56 14.57
N ASN A 87 17.34 -2.35 13.70
CA ASN A 87 16.92 -3.69 13.36
C ASN A 87 17.03 -4.69 14.54
N ASN A 88 17.97 -4.51 15.45
CA ASN A 88 18.06 -5.31 16.67
C ASN A 88 16.93 -5.02 17.66
N LEU A 89 16.42 -3.79 17.70
CA LEU A 89 15.36 -3.38 18.60
C LEU A 89 13.96 -3.60 18.02
N ASN A 90 13.79 -3.42 16.71
CA ASN A 90 12.48 -3.33 16.05
C ASN A 90 12.30 -4.38 14.94
N GLY A 91 13.30 -5.19 14.62
CA GLY A 91 13.31 -6.06 13.44
C GLY A 91 12.23 -7.16 13.43
N ASP A 92 11.49 -7.35 14.52
CA ASP A 92 10.29 -8.20 14.57
C ASP A 92 9.06 -7.54 13.93
N ARG A 93 9.06 -6.20 13.78
CA ARG A 93 7.98 -5.38 13.21
C ARG A 93 8.40 -4.61 11.99
N GLN A 94 9.61 -4.07 12.00
CA GLN A 94 10.15 -3.20 10.95
C GLN A 94 11.67 -3.34 10.89
N MET A 95 12.22 -3.39 9.69
CA MET A 95 13.66 -3.33 9.47
C MET A 95 13.98 -2.12 8.62
N TYR A 96 15.14 -1.51 8.87
CA TYR A 96 15.62 -0.32 8.18
C TYR A 96 16.96 -0.57 7.49
N PHE A 97 17.09 -0.11 6.23
CA PHE A 97 18.32 -0.20 5.44
C PHE A 97 18.53 1.10 4.65
N THR A 98 19.73 1.29 4.18
CA THR A 98 20.06 2.29 3.17
C THR A 98 20.39 1.57 1.86
N ALA A 99 19.72 1.92 0.78
CA ALA A 99 19.97 1.37 -0.55
C ALA A 99 21.34 1.82 -1.10
N PRO A 100 21.93 1.14 -2.11
CA PRO A 100 23.13 1.60 -2.80
C PRO A 100 23.05 3.03 -3.36
N SER A 101 21.85 3.49 -3.72
CA SER A 101 21.59 4.88 -4.13
C SER A 101 21.61 5.89 -2.98
N GLY A 102 21.76 5.45 -1.72
CA GLY A 102 21.65 6.28 -0.52
C GLY A 102 20.21 6.49 -0.04
N ARG A 103 19.20 5.84 -0.66
CA ARG A 103 17.79 5.98 -0.26
C ARG A 103 17.47 5.15 0.97
N PRO A 104 16.60 5.66 1.87
CA PRO A 104 16.03 4.86 2.93
C PRO A 104 15.19 3.70 2.39
N ILE A 105 15.33 2.54 3.03
CA ILE A 105 14.49 1.36 2.81
C ILE A 105 13.84 0.98 4.12
N ASP A 106 12.51 0.98 4.13
CA ASP A 106 11.69 0.44 5.21
C ASP A 106 11.12 -0.92 4.83
N VAL A 107 11.26 -1.91 5.70
CA VAL A 107 10.70 -3.26 5.49
C VAL A 107 9.75 -3.60 6.62
N MET A 108 8.44 -3.51 6.35
CA MET A 108 7.39 -3.88 7.29
C MET A 108 7.26 -5.41 7.40
N VAL A 109 7.16 -5.92 8.63
CA VAL A 109 7.09 -7.37 8.89
C VAL A 109 5.66 -7.76 9.28
N ASP A 110 5.01 -8.60 8.47
CA ASP A 110 3.63 -9.09 8.64
C ASP A 110 2.54 -8.02 8.58
N ARG A 111 2.80 -6.81 9.07
CA ARG A 111 1.78 -5.78 9.31
C ARG A 111 2.32 -4.38 9.04
N LEU A 112 1.42 -3.52 8.60
CA LEU A 112 1.62 -2.08 8.59
C LEU A 112 0.80 -1.46 9.72
N SER A 113 1.45 -0.79 10.67
CA SER A 113 0.80 -0.06 11.77
C SER A 113 0.89 1.43 11.50
N MET A 114 -0.25 2.04 11.22
CA MET A 114 -0.44 3.49 11.06
C MET A 114 -1.65 3.93 11.89
N CYS A 115 -2.65 4.59 11.28
CA CYS A 115 -3.90 4.88 12.00
C CYS A 115 -4.65 3.61 12.44
N HIS A 116 -4.43 2.50 11.71
CA HIS A 116 -4.92 1.17 12.02
C HIS A 116 -3.83 0.13 11.73
N VAL A 117 -4.01 -1.09 12.21
CA VAL A 117 -3.10 -2.20 11.91
C VAL A 117 -3.62 -2.99 10.71
N LEU A 118 -2.89 -2.98 9.62
CA LEU A 118 -3.16 -3.78 8.41
C LEU A 118 -2.28 -5.03 8.41
N ASP A 119 -2.89 -6.20 8.59
CA ASP A 119 -2.22 -7.48 8.44
C ASP A 119 -2.29 -7.91 6.97
N PHE A 120 -1.16 -7.92 6.25
CA PHE A 120 -1.11 -8.26 4.83
C PHE A 120 -0.77 -9.74 4.55
N ARG A 121 -0.52 -10.55 5.59
CA ARG A 121 -0.20 -11.99 5.42
C ARG A 121 -1.25 -12.78 4.65
N PRO A 122 -2.58 -12.55 4.83
CA PRO A 122 -3.59 -13.35 4.14
C PRO A 122 -3.60 -13.20 2.62
N SER A 123 -3.05 -12.12 2.08
CA SER A 123 -3.02 -11.76 0.65
C SER A 123 -1.59 -11.62 0.12
N PHE A 124 -0.58 -11.96 0.93
CA PHE A 124 0.82 -11.64 0.65
C PHE A 124 1.35 -12.23 -0.66
N ASP A 125 0.92 -13.43 -1.02
CA ASP A 125 1.43 -14.15 -2.21
C ASP A 125 0.61 -13.87 -3.49
N ARG A 126 -0.39 -12.96 -3.45
CA ARG A 126 -1.27 -12.71 -4.60
C ARG A 126 -0.61 -11.92 -5.73
N GLN A 127 0.30 -11.02 -5.39
CA GLN A 127 1.05 -10.23 -6.37
C GLN A 127 2.54 -10.65 -6.38
N PRO A 128 3.21 -10.63 -7.53
CA PRO A 128 4.60 -11.07 -7.61
C PRO A 128 5.58 -10.11 -6.91
N PHE A 129 5.41 -8.79 -7.04
CA PHE A 129 6.37 -7.78 -6.61
C PHE A 129 5.82 -6.73 -5.65
N THR A 130 4.50 -6.71 -5.43
CA THR A 130 3.84 -5.80 -4.50
C THR A 130 3.04 -6.59 -3.47
N ILE A 131 2.62 -5.96 -2.37
CA ILE A 131 1.48 -6.48 -1.61
C ILE A 131 0.23 -6.40 -2.49
N ASP A 132 -0.85 -7.07 -2.08
CA ASP A 132 -2.11 -7.08 -2.85
C ASP A 132 -2.67 -5.68 -3.07
N ALA A 133 -3.27 -5.44 -4.24
CA ALA A 133 -3.81 -4.13 -4.62
C ALA A 133 -4.82 -3.57 -3.59
N VAL A 134 -5.66 -4.45 -3.01
CA VAL A 134 -6.59 -4.03 -1.95
C VAL A 134 -5.86 -3.63 -0.67
N ASP A 135 -4.76 -4.30 -0.32
CA ASP A 135 -3.98 -3.93 0.86
C ASP A 135 -3.20 -2.62 0.62
N VAL A 136 -2.73 -2.36 -0.62
CA VAL A 136 -2.19 -1.04 -0.99
C VAL A 136 -3.25 0.04 -0.86
N LEU A 137 -4.48 -0.20 -1.35
CA LEU A 137 -5.58 0.75 -1.21
C LEU A 137 -5.95 0.98 0.26
N LEU A 138 -6.09 -0.08 1.06
CA LEU A 138 -6.39 0.01 2.49
C LEU A 138 -5.29 0.74 3.26
N SER A 139 -4.01 0.57 2.88
CA SER A 139 -2.89 1.29 3.50
C SER A 139 -3.02 2.80 3.37
N LYS A 140 -3.70 3.28 2.30
CA LYS A 140 -3.99 4.70 2.06
C LYS A 140 -5.31 5.15 2.68
N LEU A 141 -6.36 4.35 2.54
CA LEU A 141 -7.68 4.67 3.08
C LEU A 141 -7.75 4.66 4.62
N GLN A 142 -6.77 4.05 5.31
CA GLN A 142 -6.70 4.10 6.77
C GLN A 142 -6.28 5.46 7.34
N ILE A 143 -5.70 6.34 6.53
CA ILE A 143 -5.19 7.64 6.97
C ILE A 143 -6.37 8.55 7.30
N VAL A 144 -6.42 9.02 8.57
CA VAL A 144 -7.53 9.85 9.04
C VAL A 144 -7.46 11.26 8.45
N GLU A 145 -6.26 11.81 8.32
CA GLU A 145 -5.99 13.10 7.69
C GLU A 145 -5.29 12.87 6.35
N LEU A 146 -6.09 12.63 5.30
CA LEU A 146 -5.57 12.39 3.96
C LEU A 146 -4.87 13.62 3.40
N ASN A 147 -3.59 13.46 3.05
CA ASN A 147 -2.86 14.45 2.28
C ASN A 147 -3.01 14.21 0.76
N GLU A 148 -2.52 15.14 -0.05
CA GLU A 148 -2.61 15.05 -1.50
C GLU A 148 -1.89 13.82 -2.09
N LYS A 149 -0.78 13.39 -1.46
CA LYS A 149 -0.04 12.19 -1.87
C LYS A 149 -0.90 10.94 -1.74
N ASP A 150 -1.56 10.77 -0.58
CA ASP A 150 -2.40 9.60 -0.33
C ASP A 150 -3.67 9.64 -1.18
N LEU A 151 -4.25 10.83 -1.37
CA LEU A 151 -5.41 11.02 -2.26
C LEU A 151 -5.06 10.64 -3.70
N ARG A 152 -3.91 11.07 -4.22
CA ARG A 152 -3.43 10.67 -5.56
C ARG A 152 -3.29 9.16 -5.69
N ASP A 153 -2.66 8.51 -4.72
CA ASP A 153 -2.46 7.06 -4.71
C ASP A 153 -3.81 6.32 -4.73
N ILE A 154 -4.78 6.76 -3.93
CA ILE A 154 -6.14 6.22 -3.93
C ILE A 154 -6.80 6.40 -5.30
N VAL A 155 -6.73 7.60 -5.86
CA VAL A 155 -7.32 7.92 -7.16
C VAL A 155 -6.73 7.05 -8.27
N HIS A 156 -5.40 6.87 -8.29
CA HIS A 156 -4.74 6.02 -9.28
C HIS A 156 -5.18 4.57 -9.18
N LEU A 157 -5.26 3.99 -7.97
CA LEU A 157 -5.75 2.63 -7.78
C LEU A 157 -7.20 2.48 -8.25
N LEU A 158 -8.08 3.42 -7.86
CA LEU A 158 -9.49 3.38 -8.25
C LEU A 158 -9.71 3.67 -9.75
N ALA A 159 -8.86 4.48 -10.37
CA ALA A 159 -8.92 4.79 -11.79
C ALA A 159 -8.36 3.66 -12.69
N GLY A 160 -7.38 2.90 -12.19
CA GLY A 160 -6.65 1.90 -12.96
C GLY A 160 -7.16 0.47 -12.80
N LEU A 161 -7.71 0.10 -11.63
CA LEU A 161 -8.02 -1.27 -11.27
C LEU A 161 -9.51 -1.53 -11.13
N PRO A 162 -10.04 -2.68 -11.62
CA PRO A 162 -11.43 -3.06 -11.40
C PRO A 162 -11.67 -3.46 -9.96
N LEU A 163 -12.91 -3.30 -9.48
CA LEU A 163 -13.40 -3.94 -8.26
C LEU A 163 -13.80 -5.38 -8.57
N GLY A 164 -13.40 -6.32 -7.72
CA GLY A 164 -13.75 -7.73 -7.85
C GLY A 164 -12.70 -8.63 -7.24
N GLY A 165 -12.97 -9.95 -7.24
CA GLY A 165 -12.02 -10.98 -6.82
C GLY A 165 -11.51 -11.79 -7.99
N GLY A 166 -10.32 -12.41 -7.84
CA GLY A 166 -9.85 -13.49 -8.72
C GLY A 166 -8.88 -13.11 -9.82
N SER A 167 -8.70 -11.85 -10.21
CA SER A 167 -7.61 -11.44 -11.11
C SER A 167 -6.45 -10.84 -10.32
N GLN A 168 -5.21 -11.04 -10.81
CA GLN A 168 -4.02 -10.46 -10.15
C GLN A 168 -4.04 -8.92 -10.13
N ALA A 169 -4.77 -8.29 -11.03
CA ALA A 169 -4.84 -6.84 -11.19
C ALA A 169 -6.22 -6.29 -10.83
N SER A 170 -6.77 -6.65 -9.68
CA SER A 170 -8.08 -6.14 -9.19
C SER A 170 -8.04 -5.80 -7.70
N ILE A 171 -8.93 -4.90 -7.29
CA ILE A 171 -9.17 -4.60 -5.87
C ILE A 171 -10.13 -5.66 -5.34
N ASP A 172 -9.62 -6.57 -4.51
CA ASP A 172 -10.40 -7.68 -3.91
C ASP A 172 -11.45 -7.17 -2.93
N THR A 173 -12.71 -7.20 -3.33
CA THR A 173 -13.83 -6.74 -2.52
C THR A 173 -14.15 -7.67 -1.34
N ASP A 174 -13.82 -8.96 -1.42
CA ASP A 174 -14.00 -9.90 -0.30
C ASP A 174 -12.98 -9.62 0.81
N ARG A 175 -11.72 -9.38 0.43
CA ARG A 175 -10.67 -8.98 1.36
C ARG A 175 -10.99 -7.63 1.99
N PHE A 176 -11.44 -6.65 1.20
CA PHE A 176 -11.91 -5.35 1.67
C PHE A 176 -13.03 -5.51 2.71
N SER A 177 -14.06 -6.29 2.39
CA SER A 177 -15.18 -6.58 3.28
C SER A 177 -14.74 -7.25 4.58
N LYS A 178 -13.81 -8.22 4.51
CA LYS A 178 -13.28 -8.90 5.71
C LYS A 178 -12.63 -7.93 6.69
N VAL A 179 -11.82 -7.00 6.20
CA VAL A 179 -11.14 -6.01 7.06
C VAL A 179 -12.17 -5.11 7.73
N LEU A 180 -13.09 -4.54 6.96
CA LEU A 180 -14.05 -3.57 7.47
C LEU A 180 -15.14 -4.22 8.33
N GLY A 181 -15.53 -5.44 8.03
CA GLY A 181 -16.50 -6.19 8.84
C GLY A 181 -15.95 -6.69 10.18
N ALA A 182 -14.64 -6.84 10.29
CA ALA A 182 -13.98 -7.30 11.51
C ALA A 182 -13.78 -6.19 12.55
N ASP A 183 -13.53 -4.95 12.11
CA ASP A 183 -13.16 -3.83 12.99
C ASP A 183 -13.93 -2.55 12.64
N TRP A 184 -14.58 -1.97 13.66
CA TRP A 184 -15.38 -0.74 13.52
C TRP A 184 -14.51 0.49 13.22
N GLY A 185 -13.32 0.58 13.79
CA GLY A 185 -12.41 1.70 13.56
C GLY A 185 -11.97 1.77 12.10
N TRP A 186 -11.56 0.62 11.53
CA TRP A 186 -11.29 0.48 10.11
C TRP A 186 -12.47 0.93 9.25
N TRP A 187 -13.65 0.39 9.54
CA TRP A 187 -14.88 0.74 8.81
C TRP A 187 -15.16 2.24 8.88
N ARG A 188 -15.07 2.83 10.07
CA ARG A 188 -15.39 4.25 10.28
C ARG A 188 -14.45 5.17 9.50
N THR A 189 -13.15 4.90 9.54
CA THR A 189 -12.16 5.70 8.82
C THR A 189 -12.30 5.54 7.30
N VAL A 190 -12.34 4.31 6.81
CA VAL A 190 -12.43 4.03 5.37
C VAL A 190 -13.72 4.58 4.76
N THR A 191 -14.88 4.33 5.40
CA THR A 191 -16.16 4.87 4.89
C THR A 191 -16.20 6.39 4.94
N GLY A 192 -15.60 7.00 5.97
CA GLY A 192 -15.47 8.45 6.06
C GLY A 192 -14.67 9.05 4.90
N ASN A 193 -13.55 8.41 4.54
CA ASN A 193 -12.71 8.85 3.42
C ASN A 193 -13.39 8.63 2.06
N LEU A 194 -14.03 7.46 1.87
CA LEU A 194 -14.75 7.16 0.62
C LEU A 194 -15.95 8.11 0.41
N ALA A 195 -16.71 8.41 1.47
CA ALA A 195 -17.86 9.31 1.39
C ALA A 195 -17.46 10.76 1.03
N LYS A 196 -16.25 11.16 1.38
CA LYS A 196 -15.72 12.50 1.09
C LYS A 196 -14.91 12.57 -0.22
N MET A 197 -14.86 11.50 -1.02
CA MET A 197 -13.97 11.45 -2.20
C MET A 197 -14.24 12.61 -3.17
N GLU A 198 -15.49 12.95 -3.45
CA GLU A 198 -15.86 14.07 -4.33
C GLU A 198 -15.38 15.42 -3.76
N GLU A 199 -15.58 15.63 -2.43
CA GLU A 199 -15.13 16.83 -1.72
C GLU A 199 -13.60 16.91 -1.69
N LEU A 200 -12.91 15.82 -1.36
CA LEU A 200 -11.45 15.76 -1.30
C LEU A 200 -10.80 16.02 -2.65
N LEU A 201 -11.43 15.58 -3.73
CA LEU A 201 -10.98 15.89 -5.08
C LEU A 201 -11.24 17.36 -5.43
N GLY A 202 -12.43 17.90 -5.15
CA GLY A 202 -12.73 19.32 -5.32
C GLY A 202 -11.98 20.02 -6.47
N GLU A 203 -11.07 20.94 -6.13
CA GLU A 203 -10.18 21.64 -7.07
C GLU A 203 -8.99 20.76 -7.55
N ARG A 204 -8.76 19.59 -6.94
CA ARG A 204 -7.65 18.67 -7.24
C ARG A 204 -8.00 17.65 -8.34
N ARG A 205 -8.91 18.00 -9.25
CA ARG A 205 -9.32 17.10 -10.35
C ARG A 205 -8.18 16.74 -11.30
N THR A 206 -7.10 17.51 -11.31
CA THR A 206 -5.86 17.18 -12.01
C THR A 206 -5.16 15.92 -11.50
N LEU A 207 -5.56 15.40 -10.33
CA LEU A 207 -5.10 14.11 -9.82
C LEU A 207 -5.74 12.92 -10.55
N ILE A 208 -6.87 13.16 -11.25
CA ILE A 208 -7.57 12.12 -12.01
C ILE A 208 -6.86 11.95 -13.36
N PRO A 209 -6.32 10.75 -13.65
CA PRO A 209 -5.64 10.50 -14.92
C PRO A 209 -6.62 10.58 -16.10
N ASP A 210 -6.17 11.16 -17.22
CA ASP A 210 -6.97 11.25 -18.45
C ASP A 210 -7.24 9.85 -19.03
N ASP A 211 -6.22 8.97 -19.02
CA ASP A 211 -6.28 7.60 -19.54
C ASP A 211 -6.86 6.59 -18.52
N ARG A 212 -7.73 7.05 -17.63
CA ARG A 212 -8.36 6.19 -16.63
C ARG A 212 -9.25 5.13 -17.26
N ARG A 213 -9.24 3.95 -16.67
CA ARG A 213 -10.14 2.84 -17.07
C ARG A 213 -11.48 2.92 -16.35
N TYR A 214 -11.50 3.53 -15.16
CA TYR A 214 -12.68 3.64 -14.29
C TYR A 214 -12.79 5.06 -13.74
N GLU A 215 -14.02 5.49 -13.42
CA GLU A 215 -14.25 6.73 -12.69
C GLU A 215 -13.97 6.54 -11.20
N PRO A 216 -12.95 7.20 -10.62
CA PRO A 216 -12.54 6.93 -9.25
C PRO A 216 -13.61 7.27 -8.21
N VAL A 217 -14.43 8.30 -8.44
CA VAL A 217 -15.53 8.66 -7.56
C VAL A 217 -16.62 7.59 -7.59
N ALA A 218 -16.96 7.05 -8.77
CA ALA A 218 -17.95 5.98 -8.89
C ALA A 218 -17.43 4.68 -8.24
N GLN A 219 -16.14 4.36 -8.40
CA GLN A 219 -15.51 3.21 -7.71
C GLN A 219 -15.54 3.40 -6.18
N ALA A 220 -15.24 4.61 -5.68
CA ALA A 220 -15.31 4.93 -4.26
C ALA A 220 -16.73 4.76 -3.70
N ALA A 221 -17.75 5.25 -4.43
CA ALA A 221 -19.15 5.07 -4.08
C ALA A 221 -19.52 3.57 -4.01
N ARG A 222 -19.06 2.76 -4.98
CA ARG A 222 -19.31 1.32 -4.97
C ARG A 222 -18.63 0.61 -3.80
N LEU A 223 -17.38 0.98 -3.45
CA LEU A 223 -16.73 0.46 -2.25
C LEU A 223 -17.45 0.87 -0.96
N LEU A 224 -17.99 2.08 -0.91
CA LEU A 224 -18.81 2.54 0.21
C LEU A 224 -20.09 1.68 0.38
N GLU A 225 -20.81 1.39 -0.71
CA GLU A 225 -21.95 0.47 -0.69
C GLU A 225 -21.55 -0.91 -0.14
N ILE A 226 -20.48 -1.50 -0.68
CA ILE A 226 -19.93 -2.78 -0.21
C ILE A 226 -19.60 -2.72 1.28
N ALA A 227 -18.96 -1.63 1.74
CA ALA A 227 -18.63 -1.45 3.15
C ALA A 227 -19.88 -1.38 4.05
N VAL A 228 -20.97 -0.78 3.57
CA VAL A 228 -22.24 -0.69 4.31
C VAL A 228 -22.91 -2.06 4.37
N GLU A 229 -22.99 -2.78 3.27
CA GLU A 229 -23.63 -4.10 3.16
C GLU A 229 -22.86 -5.23 3.84
N THR A 230 -21.54 -5.07 4.02
CA THR A 230 -20.68 -6.09 4.62
C THR A 230 -21.20 -6.56 5.99
N PRO A 231 -21.30 -7.88 6.24
CA PRO A 231 -21.64 -8.43 7.55
C PRO A 231 -20.64 -8.00 8.64
N LYS A 232 -21.18 -7.55 9.78
CA LYS A 232 -20.39 -7.03 10.89
C LYS A 232 -20.18 -8.07 11.97
N SER A 233 -18.92 -8.22 12.44
CA SER A 233 -18.58 -9.11 13.57
C SER A 233 -19.21 -8.64 14.88
N MET A 234 -19.30 -9.52 15.89
CA MET A 234 -19.77 -9.15 17.23
C MET A 234 -18.86 -8.08 17.87
N LYS A 235 -17.54 -8.21 17.71
CA LYS A 235 -16.57 -7.22 18.19
C LYS A 235 -16.84 -5.85 17.57
N TRP A 236 -17.10 -5.80 16.25
CA TRP A 236 -17.45 -4.60 15.52
C TRP A 236 -18.70 -3.94 16.11
N LYS A 237 -19.79 -4.74 16.31
CA LYS A 237 -21.07 -4.25 16.83
C LYS A 237 -20.93 -3.69 18.25
N LEU A 238 -20.18 -4.36 19.12
CA LEU A 238 -19.91 -3.86 20.47
C LEU A 238 -19.13 -2.54 20.45
N ARG A 239 -18.11 -2.42 19.58
CA ARG A 239 -17.34 -1.19 19.42
C ARG A 239 -18.21 -0.05 18.85
N ALA A 240 -19.11 -0.34 17.93
CA ALA A 240 -20.05 0.63 17.35
C ALA A 240 -20.96 1.31 18.39
N ASN A 241 -21.34 0.60 19.47
CA ASN A 241 -22.14 1.19 20.56
C ASN A 241 -21.38 2.31 21.30
N VAL A 242 -20.06 2.24 21.34
CA VAL A 242 -19.20 3.30 21.89
C VAL A 242 -19.06 4.44 20.89
N GLY A 243 -18.97 4.10 19.61
CA GLY A 243 -18.85 5.05 18.51
C GLY A 243 -17.61 5.94 18.62
N GLU A 244 -17.75 7.20 18.25
CA GLU A 244 -16.68 8.21 18.25
C GLU A 244 -16.40 8.82 19.63
N ARG A 245 -17.14 8.42 20.68
CA ARG A 245 -16.92 8.92 22.06
C ARG A 245 -15.53 8.56 22.58
N VAL A 246 -14.94 7.48 22.07
CA VAL A 246 -13.57 7.05 22.36
C VAL A 246 -12.83 6.98 21.04
N ARG A 247 -11.62 7.52 21.01
CA ARG A 247 -10.75 7.51 19.85
C ARG A 247 -10.60 6.10 19.29
N TRP A 248 -10.69 5.93 17.96
CA TRP A 248 -10.71 4.64 17.28
C TRP A 248 -9.52 4.41 16.36
N TYR A 249 -8.60 5.34 16.32
CA TYR A 249 -7.39 5.30 15.50
C TYR A 249 -6.18 5.75 16.32
N GLU A 250 -5.02 5.36 15.87
CA GLU A 250 -3.75 5.87 16.39
C GLU A 250 -3.24 6.96 15.43
N LEU A 251 -2.48 7.93 15.94
CA LEU A 251 -1.69 8.79 15.08
C LEU A 251 -0.34 8.09 14.90
N PRO A 252 0.15 7.95 13.65
CA PRO A 252 1.50 7.45 13.43
C PRO A 252 2.47 8.30 14.24
N GLU A 253 3.30 7.67 15.06
CA GLU A 253 4.45 8.36 15.64
C GLU A 253 5.37 8.73 14.47
N GLU A 254 5.65 10.03 14.30
CA GLU A 254 6.75 10.46 13.43
C GLU A 254 8.03 9.93 14.05
N VAL A 255 8.54 8.83 13.53
CA VAL A 255 9.87 8.35 13.89
C VAL A 255 10.84 9.36 13.30
N ALA A 256 11.34 10.27 14.15
CA ALA A 256 12.40 11.20 13.77
C ALA A 256 13.65 10.37 13.45
N HIS A 257 14.05 10.38 12.20
CA HIS A 257 15.30 9.79 11.67
C HIS A 257 16.43 10.79 11.71
#